data_fbabf89bc81c98919619b1f0ee631a9e
#
_entry.id   fbabf89bc81c98919619b1f0ee631a9e
#
_cell.length_a   1.000
_cell.length_b   1.000
_cell.length_c   1.000
_cell.angle_alpha   90.00
_cell.angle_beta   90.00
_cell.angle_gamma   90.00
#
_symmetry.space_group_name_H-M   'P 1'
#
loop_
_entity.id
_entity.type
_entity.pdbx_description
1 polymer ?
#
loop_
_entity_poly.entity_id
_entity_poly.type
_entity_poly.pdbx_seq_one_letter_code
_entity_poly.pdbx_strand_id
1 'polypeptide(L)'
;TETTELDNPQQISDTLFSITPTVVGISTLITDRVAARLSKVAYAKLGALAQNAIQRKKDEDGLVVLDGATTSLCGAGTTLSSGHIAAAVYRISSNATEAGNPPYRCVLHGYQIKDIFDELISGVGTYPVGEGVTARVFAEGFKGMIAGAQIYEDGNIAIVGTDAKGGVFAQEAIVLVQGRAPQVKTRERPEIGGGATSLYHYDEYAYGERSAGNWLFEIQSDATAPTS
;
A
#
# COMPACT_ATOMS: atom_id res chain seq x y z
N THR A 1 -39.30 -5.27 32.65
CA THR A 1 -39.77 -5.90 33.92
C THR A 1 -38.87 -7.12 34.17
N GLU A 2 -38.55 -7.40 35.45
CA GLU A 2 -37.64 -8.52 35.88
C GLU A 2 -38.10 -9.91 35.45
N THR A 3 -39.31 -10.04 34.96
CA THR A 3 -39.94 -11.32 34.52
C THR A 3 -40.05 -11.47 33.01
N THR A 4 -39.43 -10.59 32.22
CA THR A 4 -39.48 -10.72 30.75
C THR A 4 -38.38 -11.69 30.31
N GLU A 5 -38.77 -12.88 29.84
CA GLU A 5 -37.85 -13.82 29.20
C GLU A 5 -37.29 -13.21 27.88
N LEU A 6 -36.01 -13.44 27.60
CA LEU A 6 -35.36 -13.06 26.36
C LEU A 6 -35.72 -14.09 25.27
N ASP A 7 -36.91 -13.97 24.71
CA ASP A 7 -37.45 -14.91 23.73
C ASP A 7 -36.84 -14.80 22.31
N ASN A 8 -35.99 -13.83 22.12
CA ASN A 8 -35.39 -13.58 20.80
C ASN A 8 -33.86 -13.65 20.87
N PRO A 9 -33.28 -14.88 20.82
CA PRO A 9 -31.85 -15.01 20.78
C PRO A 9 -31.29 -14.42 19.48
N GLN A 10 -30.29 -13.54 19.58
CA GLN A 10 -29.57 -13.05 18.38
C GLN A 10 -28.79 -14.21 17.78
N GLN A 11 -29.05 -14.47 16.49
CA GLN A 11 -28.28 -15.43 15.72
C GLN A 11 -26.99 -14.78 15.26
N ILE A 12 -25.85 -15.37 15.62
CA ILE A 12 -24.55 -14.96 15.09
C ILE A 12 -24.47 -15.47 13.66
N SER A 13 -24.34 -14.55 12.70
CA SER A 13 -24.03 -14.90 11.31
C SER A 13 -22.55 -14.64 11.05
N ASP A 14 -21.89 -15.59 10.43
CA ASP A 14 -20.49 -15.47 10.00
C ASP A 14 -20.42 -15.53 8.48
N THR A 15 -19.56 -14.69 7.89
CA THR A 15 -19.32 -14.68 6.46
C THR A 15 -17.90 -15.19 6.21
N LEU A 16 -17.80 -16.34 5.53
CA LEU A 16 -16.51 -16.93 5.20
C LEU A 16 -15.75 -16.05 4.19
N PHE A 17 -14.56 -15.67 4.56
CA PHE A 17 -13.61 -14.95 3.71
C PHE A 17 -12.46 -15.87 3.34
N SER A 18 -12.19 -16.05 2.04
CA SER A 18 -11.11 -16.92 1.56
C SER A 18 -10.15 -16.18 0.66
N ILE A 19 -8.85 -16.34 0.93
CA ILE A 19 -7.76 -15.82 0.09
C ILE A 19 -6.92 -16.99 -0.38
N THR A 20 -6.73 -17.11 -1.69
CA THR A 20 -5.91 -18.18 -2.28
C THR A 20 -4.56 -17.61 -2.71
N PRO A 21 -3.43 -18.00 -2.10
CA PRO A 21 -2.11 -17.57 -2.52
C PRO A 21 -1.79 -17.99 -3.96
N THR A 22 -1.09 -17.12 -4.67
CA THR A 22 -0.58 -17.36 -6.03
C THR A 22 0.93 -17.27 -6.06
N VAL A 23 1.55 -18.04 -6.95
CA VAL A 23 3.00 -18.04 -7.10
C VAL A 23 3.43 -16.86 -7.97
N VAL A 24 4.31 -16.03 -7.43
CA VAL A 24 5.01 -14.95 -8.14
C VAL A 24 6.47 -15.35 -8.28
N GLY A 25 7.04 -15.18 -9.47
CA GLY A 25 8.43 -15.55 -9.68
C GLY A 25 9.11 -14.72 -10.75
N ILE A 26 10.42 -14.58 -10.60
CA ILE A 26 11.30 -13.98 -11.59
C ILE A 26 12.39 -14.99 -11.96
N SER A 27 12.71 -15.10 -13.25
CA SER A 27 13.84 -15.90 -13.71
C SER A 27 14.91 -15.02 -14.31
N THR A 28 16.14 -15.27 -13.93
CA THR A 28 17.33 -14.60 -14.50
C THR A 28 18.24 -15.65 -15.12
N LEU A 29 18.59 -15.46 -16.41
CA LEU A 29 19.50 -16.35 -17.13
C LEU A 29 20.90 -15.74 -17.17
N ILE A 30 21.90 -16.51 -16.76
CA ILE A 30 23.31 -16.12 -16.79
C ILE A 30 24.06 -17.16 -17.61
N THR A 31 24.65 -16.74 -18.73
CA THR A 31 25.48 -17.64 -19.54
C THR A 31 26.87 -17.82 -18.92
N ASP A 32 27.48 -18.99 -19.09
CA ASP A 32 28.79 -19.29 -18.53
C ASP A 32 29.89 -18.34 -19.04
N ARG A 33 29.73 -17.86 -20.27
CA ARG A 33 30.62 -16.85 -20.84
C ARG A 33 30.53 -15.50 -20.09
N VAL A 34 29.34 -15.10 -19.69
CA VAL A 34 29.12 -13.89 -18.88
C VAL A 34 29.60 -14.16 -17.45
N ALA A 35 29.28 -15.34 -16.91
CA ALA A 35 29.71 -15.78 -15.60
C ALA A 35 31.24 -15.70 -15.39
N ALA A 36 32.00 -16.17 -16.38
CA ALA A 36 33.46 -16.12 -16.35
C ALA A 36 34.05 -14.69 -16.34
N ARG A 37 33.27 -13.70 -16.79
CA ARG A 37 33.67 -12.29 -16.85
C ARG A 37 33.13 -11.43 -15.71
N LEU A 38 32.09 -11.91 -15.03
CA LEU A 38 31.49 -11.22 -13.90
C LEU A 38 32.27 -11.47 -12.62
N SER A 39 32.46 -10.42 -11.83
CA SER A 39 33.01 -10.55 -10.48
C SER A 39 31.97 -11.15 -9.51
N LYS A 40 32.42 -11.74 -8.40
CA LYS A 40 31.52 -12.23 -7.33
C LYS A 40 30.55 -11.16 -6.81
N VAL A 41 30.98 -9.89 -6.82
CA VAL A 41 30.15 -8.75 -6.42
C VAL A 41 28.96 -8.54 -7.39
N ALA A 42 29.16 -8.80 -8.68
CA ALA A 42 28.08 -8.66 -9.68
C ALA A 42 26.99 -9.72 -9.48
N TYR A 43 27.33 -10.96 -9.10
CA TYR A 43 26.36 -12.00 -8.76
C TYR A 43 25.50 -11.62 -7.55
N ALA A 44 26.13 -11.10 -6.50
CA ALA A 44 25.40 -10.63 -5.32
C ALA A 44 24.43 -9.50 -5.66
N LYS A 45 24.83 -8.57 -6.54
CA LYS A 45 23.96 -7.50 -7.01
C LYS A 45 22.76 -8.02 -7.84
N LEU A 46 22.97 -9.03 -8.69
CA LEU A 46 21.87 -9.64 -9.44
C LEU A 46 20.86 -10.32 -8.51
N GLY A 47 21.32 -11.02 -7.48
CA GLY A 47 20.42 -11.59 -6.47
C GLY A 47 19.61 -10.52 -5.72
N ALA A 48 20.27 -9.43 -5.33
CA ALA A 48 19.59 -8.31 -4.67
C ALA A 48 18.56 -7.64 -5.57
N LEU A 49 18.87 -7.45 -6.87
CA LEU A 49 17.92 -6.88 -7.84
C LEU A 49 16.69 -7.78 -8.05
N ALA A 50 16.89 -9.09 -8.13
CA ALA A 50 15.78 -10.03 -8.25
C ALA A 50 14.88 -10.01 -7.00
N GLN A 51 15.48 -9.96 -5.82
CA GLN A 51 14.73 -9.82 -4.56
C GLN A 51 13.96 -8.51 -4.50
N ASN A 52 14.58 -7.39 -4.87
CA ASN A 52 13.92 -6.09 -4.91
C ASN A 52 12.75 -6.07 -5.89
N ALA A 53 12.88 -6.74 -7.06
CA ALA A 53 11.80 -6.85 -8.03
C ALA A 53 10.58 -7.61 -7.48
N ILE A 54 10.81 -8.69 -6.71
CA ILE A 54 9.71 -9.42 -6.03
C ILE A 54 9.08 -8.57 -4.94
N GLN A 55 9.88 -7.85 -4.13
CA GLN A 55 9.35 -6.98 -3.10
C GLN A 55 8.52 -5.84 -3.70
N ARG A 56 9.01 -5.23 -4.78
CA ARG A 56 8.24 -4.22 -5.52
C ARG A 56 6.92 -4.78 -6.04
N LYS A 57 6.93 -5.97 -6.64
CA LYS A 57 5.69 -6.61 -7.12
C LYS A 57 4.72 -6.89 -5.97
N LYS A 58 5.24 -7.31 -4.81
CA LYS A 58 4.44 -7.55 -3.61
C LYS A 58 3.80 -6.26 -3.09
N ASP A 59 4.52 -5.16 -3.16
CA ASP A 59 4.03 -3.83 -2.81
C ASP A 59 2.95 -3.35 -3.79
N GLU A 60 3.22 -3.45 -5.10
CA GLU A 60 2.24 -3.14 -6.15
C GLU A 60 0.94 -3.95 -5.99
N ASP A 61 1.03 -5.25 -5.69
CA ASP A 61 -0.15 -6.09 -5.45
C ASP A 61 -0.92 -5.68 -4.18
N GLY A 62 -0.23 -5.18 -3.16
CA GLY A 62 -0.86 -4.57 -1.98
C GLY A 62 -1.61 -3.28 -2.33
N LEU A 63 -1.05 -2.45 -3.19
CA LEU A 63 -1.68 -1.21 -3.67
C LEU A 63 -2.92 -1.49 -4.54
N VAL A 64 -2.95 -2.60 -5.29
CA VAL A 64 -4.15 -3.01 -6.05
C VAL A 64 -5.36 -3.25 -5.13
N VAL A 65 -5.15 -3.69 -3.89
CA VAL A 65 -6.25 -3.82 -2.92
C VAL A 65 -6.81 -2.45 -2.55
N LEU A 66 -5.97 -1.42 -2.45
CA LEU A 66 -6.42 -0.04 -2.20
C LEU A 66 -7.22 0.52 -3.39
N ASP A 67 -6.75 0.29 -4.62
CA ASP A 67 -7.44 0.68 -5.87
C ASP A 67 -8.77 -0.07 -6.07
N GLY A 68 -8.90 -1.25 -5.48
CA GLY A 68 -10.12 -2.07 -5.53
C GLY A 68 -11.16 -1.77 -4.44
N ALA A 69 -10.94 -0.79 -3.58
CA ALA A 69 -11.87 -0.47 -2.50
C ALA A 69 -13.26 -0.06 -3.02
N THR A 70 -14.29 -0.52 -2.33
CA THR A 70 -15.70 -0.32 -2.74
C THR A 70 -16.09 1.16 -2.79
N THR A 71 -15.45 2.01 -1.98
CA THR A 71 -15.76 3.43 -1.88
C THR A 71 -14.51 4.27 -2.10
N SER A 72 -14.58 5.15 -3.12
CA SER A 72 -13.57 6.17 -3.38
C SER A 72 -14.00 7.51 -2.78
N LEU A 73 -13.06 8.22 -2.20
CA LEU A 73 -13.23 9.56 -1.64
C LEU A 73 -12.35 10.56 -2.41
N CYS A 74 -12.73 11.83 -2.35
CA CYS A 74 -12.18 12.95 -3.09
C CYS A 74 -12.70 12.97 -4.55
N GLY A 75 -12.11 12.25 -5.47
CA GLY A 75 -12.55 12.14 -6.86
C GLY A 75 -11.50 12.60 -7.87
N ALA A 76 -11.63 12.09 -9.10
CA ALA A 76 -10.71 12.39 -10.20
C ALA A 76 -10.58 13.90 -10.46
N GLY A 77 -9.36 14.37 -10.72
CA GLY A 77 -9.05 15.76 -10.99
C GLY A 77 -9.25 16.73 -9.82
N THR A 78 -9.52 16.22 -8.63
CA THR A 78 -9.71 17.03 -7.42
C THR A 78 -8.44 17.06 -6.60
N THR A 79 -8.02 18.23 -6.17
CA THR A 79 -6.87 18.42 -5.27
C THR A 79 -7.14 17.78 -3.91
N LEU A 80 -6.20 16.99 -3.42
CA LEU A 80 -6.33 16.34 -2.12
C LEU A 80 -6.24 17.36 -0.98
N SER A 81 -7.14 17.23 -0.02
CA SER A 81 -7.10 17.99 1.23
C SER A 81 -7.05 17.10 2.45
N SER A 82 -6.56 17.63 3.55
CA SER A 82 -6.54 16.97 4.87
C SER A 82 -7.95 16.54 5.32
N GLY A 83 -8.98 17.28 4.90
CA GLY A 83 -10.38 16.97 5.17
C GLY A 83 -10.85 15.64 4.56
N HIS A 84 -10.37 15.27 3.38
CA HIS A 84 -10.73 13.99 2.74
C HIS A 84 -10.16 12.79 3.52
N ILE A 85 -8.92 12.92 4.01
CA ILE A 85 -8.29 11.89 4.86
C ILE A 85 -9.05 11.76 6.19
N ALA A 86 -9.38 12.90 6.82
CA ALA A 86 -10.17 12.90 8.05
C ALA A 86 -11.55 12.26 7.83
N ALA A 87 -12.21 12.54 6.70
CA ALA A 87 -13.49 11.93 6.37
C ALA A 87 -13.40 10.40 6.23
N ALA A 88 -12.32 9.89 5.62
CA ALA A 88 -12.07 8.44 5.55
C ALA A 88 -11.91 7.82 6.94
N VAL A 89 -11.07 8.42 7.80
CA VAL A 89 -10.86 7.95 9.16
C VAL A 89 -12.14 7.93 9.98
N TYR A 90 -12.94 9.01 9.90
CA TYR A 90 -14.20 9.08 10.64
C TYR A 90 -15.25 8.09 10.12
N ARG A 91 -15.27 7.78 8.82
CA ARG A 91 -16.11 6.71 8.28
C ARG A 91 -15.73 5.35 8.81
N ILE A 92 -14.43 5.07 8.97
CA ILE A 92 -13.93 3.81 9.54
C ILE A 92 -14.27 3.73 11.02
N SER A 93 -14.00 4.78 11.81
CA SER A 93 -14.15 4.79 13.26
C SER A 93 -15.61 4.89 13.72
N SER A 94 -16.49 5.52 12.92
CA SER A 94 -17.88 5.75 13.25
C SER A 94 -18.84 4.76 12.57
N ASN A 95 -18.31 3.65 12.01
CA ASN A 95 -19.14 2.62 11.41
C ASN A 95 -20.02 1.97 12.50
N ALA A 96 -21.34 2.00 12.30
CA ALA A 96 -22.29 1.54 13.30
C ALA A 96 -22.33 0.01 13.43
N THR A 97 -21.94 -0.73 12.39
CA THR A 97 -21.98 -2.18 12.38
C THR A 97 -20.65 -2.77 12.88
N GLU A 98 -19.55 -2.27 12.32
CA GLU A 98 -18.23 -2.79 12.62
C GLU A 98 -17.21 -1.66 12.47
N ALA A 99 -16.88 -0.98 13.57
CA ALA A 99 -15.87 0.06 13.59
C ALA A 99 -14.47 -0.55 13.45
N GLY A 100 -13.65 0.05 12.57
CA GLY A 100 -12.25 -0.37 12.41
C GLY A 100 -11.40 0.09 13.60
N ASN A 101 -10.47 -0.77 14.04
CA ASN A 101 -9.58 -0.47 15.15
C ASN A 101 -8.36 0.36 14.71
N PRO A 102 -7.91 1.34 15.52
CA PRO A 102 -6.63 2.00 15.30
C PRO A 102 -5.45 1.00 15.49
N PRO A 103 -4.25 1.27 14.92
CA PRO A 103 -3.87 2.48 14.20
C PRO A 103 -4.39 2.53 12.77
N TYR A 104 -4.81 3.73 12.36
CA TYR A 104 -5.16 3.99 10.96
C TYR A 104 -3.92 4.34 10.16
N ARG A 105 -3.88 3.91 8.92
CA ARG A 105 -2.79 4.18 7.99
C ARG A 105 -3.32 4.77 6.71
N CYS A 106 -2.57 5.70 6.16
CA CYS A 106 -2.87 6.35 4.90
C CYS A 106 -1.65 6.21 3.98
N VAL A 107 -1.83 5.62 2.80
CA VAL A 107 -0.77 5.47 1.81
C VAL A 107 -1.13 6.32 0.60
N LEU A 108 -0.24 7.22 0.21
CA LEU A 108 -0.44 8.22 -0.83
C LEU A 108 0.77 8.33 -1.74
N HIS A 109 0.55 8.74 -2.99
CA HIS A 109 1.63 9.14 -3.88
C HIS A 109 2.26 10.47 -3.43
N GLY A 110 3.55 10.68 -3.69
CA GLY A 110 4.26 11.91 -3.27
C GLY A 110 3.62 13.20 -3.75
N TYR A 111 2.99 13.21 -4.94
CA TYR A 111 2.30 14.40 -5.46
C TYR A 111 1.01 14.71 -4.69
N GLN A 112 0.28 13.70 -4.24
CA GLN A 112 -0.88 13.87 -3.36
C GLN A 112 -0.47 14.43 -1.99
N ILE A 113 0.70 14.01 -1.47
CA ILE A 113 1.24 14.56 -0.21
C ILE A 113 1.64 16.02 -0.38
N LYS A 114 2.14 16.41 -1.58
CA LYS A 114 2.44 17.80 -1.89
C LYS A 114 1.19 18.69 -1.78
N ASP A 115 0.03 18.24 -2.23
CA ASP A 115 -1.21 19.00 -2.11
C ASP A 115 -1.56 19.31 -0.66
N ILE A 116 -1.39 18.31 0.22
CA ILE A 116 -1.58 18.51 1.67
C ILE A 116 -0.55 19.50 2.23
N PHE A 117 0.69 19.42 1.76
CA PHE A 117 1.73 20.36 2.16
C PHE A 117 1.39 21.80 1.73
N ASP A 118 0.89 21.98 0.50
CA ASP A 118 0.47 23.30 -0.01
C ASP A 118 -0.75 23.85 0.76
N GLU A 119 -1.70 22.99 1.14
CA GLU A 119 -2.83 23.34 2.02
C GLU A 119 -2.34 23.88 3.36
N LEU A 120 -1.37 23.19 3.98
CA LEU A 120 -0.81 23.59 5.27
C LEU A 120 -0.06 24.93 5.17
N ILE A 121 0.71 25.15 4.11
CA ILE A 121 1.44 26.41 3.89
C ILE A 121 0.46 27.56 3.67
N SER A 122 -0.58 27.35 2.86
CA SER A 122 -1.60 28.37 2.62
C SER A 122 -2.37 28.75 3.90
N GLY A 123 -2.50 27.81 4.83
CA GLY A 123 -3.15 27.99 6.13
C GLY A 123 -2.30 28.70 7.19
N VAL A 124 -0.99 28.79 7.04
CA VAL A 124 -0.05 29.33 8.05
C VAL A 124 -0.36 30.77 8.44
N GLY A 125 -0.93 31.59 7.54
CA GLY A 125 -1.36 32.96 7.86
C GLY A 125 -2.70 33.08 8.57
N THR A 126 -3.49 32.01 8.64
CA THR A 126 -4.88 32.04 9.12
C THR A 126 -5.05 31.37 10.50
N TYR A 127 -4.20 30.41 10.82
CA TYR A 127 -4.23 29.70 12.10
C TYR A 127 -2.92 29.92 12.88
N PRO A 128 -2.98 30.13 14.19
CA PRO A 128 -1.79 30.21 15.04
C PRO A 128 -1.15 28.81 15.19
N VAL A 129 -0.49 28.34 14.14
CA VAL A 129 0.33 27.13 14.21
C VAL A 129 1.63 27.50 14.92
N GLY A 130 1.98 26.76 15.96
CA GLY A 130 3.21 27.00 16.72
C GLY A 130 4.44 26.98 15.79
N GLU A 131 5.33 27.94 15.97
CA GLU A 131 6.52 28.16 15.12
C GLU A 131 7.38 26.91 14.94
N GLY A 132 7.44 26.02 15.94
CA GLY A 132 8.16 24.75 15.87
C GLY A 132 7.53 23.70 14.96
N VAL A 133 6.21 23.70 14.78
CA VAL A 133 5.52 22.77 13.88
C VAL A 133 5.75 23.20 12.43
N THR A 134 5.64 24.49 12.15
CA THR A 134 5.90 25.07 10.83
C THR A 134 7.34 24.80 10.38
N ALA A 135 8.33 25.02 11.26
CA ALA A 135 9.73 24.78 10.96
C ALA A 135 10.02 23.31 10.61
N ARG A 136 9.38 22.36 11.32
CA ARG A 136 9.53 20.92 11.03
C ARG A 136 8.90 20.52 9.70
N VAL A 137 7.71 21.03 9.39
CA VAL A 137 7.05 20.78 8.10
C VAL A 137 7.89 21.30 6.93
N PHE A 138 8.51 22.47 7.07
CA PHE A 138 9.41 23.00 6.04
C PHE A 138 10.71 22.21 5.90
N ALA A 139 11.27 21.69 7.01
CA ALA A 139 12.56 21.00 6.99
C ALA A 139 12.46 19.53 6.55
N GLU A 140 11.41 18.85 6.96
CA GLU A 140 11.27 17.38 6.80
C GLU A 140 10.19 16.98 5.79
N GLY A 141 9.45 17.95 5.22
CA GLY A 141 8.24 17.70 4.48
C GLY A 141 7.10 17.24 5.41
N PHE A 142 5.92 16.99 4.84
CA PHE A 142 4.81 16.50 5.63
C PHE A 142 4.91 14.97 5.83
N LYS A 143 5.45 14.56 6.98
CA LYS A 143 5.45 13.17 7.47
C LYS A 143 4.77 13.16 8.83
N GLY A 144 3.44 13.12 8.83
CA GLY A 144 2.69 13.29 10.05
C GLY A 144 1.45 12.42 10.13
N MET A 145 0.60 12.76 11.08
CA MET A 145 -0.70 12.12 11.29
C MET A 145 -1.80 13.13 11.01
N ILE A 146 -2.81 12.73 10.27
CA ILE A 146 -4.05 13.48 10.07
C ILE A 146 -5.20 12.67 10.65
N ALA A 147 -5.97 13.26 11.55
CA ALA A 147 -7.10 12.63 12.23
C ALA A 147 -6.78 11.25 12.86
N GLY A 148 -5.53 11.02 13.25
CA GLY A 148 -5.09 9.74 13.80
C GLY A 148 -4.58 8.72 12.76
N ALA A 149 -4.65 9.02 11.46
CA ALA A 149 -4.05 8.20 10.42
C ALA A 149 -2.60 8.62 10.16
N GLN A 150 -1.68 7.67 10.23
CA GLN A 150 -0.29 7.87 9.88
C GLN A 150 -0.12 7.85 8.36
N ILE A 151 0.54 8.87 7.81
CA ILE A 151 0.74 9.02 6.37
C ILE A 151 2.05 8.37 5.95
N TYR A 152 1.96 7.57 4.89
CA TYR A 152 3.08 6.93 4.21
C TYR A 152 3.11 7.36 2.76
N GLU A 153 4.30 7.66 2.27
CA GLU A 153 4.56 7.94 0.87
C GLU A 153 4.95 6.65 0.14
N ASP A 154 4.30 6.41 -1.00
CA ASP A 154 4.66 5.29 -1.87
C ASP A 154 4.71 5.73 -3.34
N GLY A 155 5.90 5.63 -3.92
CA GLY A 155 6.15 5.96 -5.31
C GLY A 155 5.73 4.85 -6.30
N ASN A 156 5.29 3.67 -5.83
CA ASN A 156 4.80 2.58 -6.69
C ASN A 156 3.31 2.75 -7.04
N ILE A 157 2.61 3.71 -6.42
CA ILE A 157 1.24 4.06 -6.82
C ILE A 157 1.27 4.57 -8.26
N ALA A 158 0.54 3.90 -9.13
CA ALA A 158 0.47 4.29 -10.54
C ALA A 158 -0.34 5.59 -10.71
N ILE A 159 0.20 6.50 -11.53
CA ILE A 159 -0.55 7.68 -11.98
C ILE A 159 -1.24 7.30 -13.29
N VAL A 160 -2.56 7.36 -13.31
CA VAL A 160 -3.37 7.11 -14.49
C VAL A 160 -3.98 8.41 -14.99
N GLY A 161 -3.49 8.88 -16.13
CA GLY A 161 -3.81 10.25 -16.59
C GLY A 161 -3.11 11.29 -15.72
N THR A 162 -3.89 11.99 -14.91
CA THR A 162 -3.40 12.98 -13.92
C THR A 162 -3.67 12.55 -12.48
N ASP A 163 -4.32 11.40 -12.26
CA ASP A 163 -4.81 10.99 -10.96
C ASP A 163 -3.97 9.85 -10.37
N ALA A 164 -3.85 9.83 -9.06
CA ALA A 164 -3.31 8.72 -8.31
C ALA A 164 -4.36 8.19 -7.32
N LYS A 165 -4.28 6.89 -7.03
CA LYS A 165 -5.20 6.19 -6.13
C LYS A 165 -4.43 5.61 -4.96
N GLY A 166 -4.48 6.31 -3.85
CA GLY A 166 -4.03 5.84 -2.55
C GLY A 166 -5.19 5.32 -1.71
N GLY A 167 -5.00 5.20 -0.40
CA GLY A 167 -6.09 4.78 0.47
C GLY A 167 -5.81 4.99 1.95
N VAL A 168 -6.90 4.97 2.70
CA VAL A 168 -6.91 5.00 4.18
C VAL A 168 -7.52 3.71 4.69
N PHE A 169 -6.87 3.06 5.62
CA PHE A 169 -7.32 1.77 6.14
C PHE A 169 -7.00 1.57 7.62
N ALA A 170 -7.83 0.75 8.27
CA ALA A 170 -7.58 0.28 9.64
C ALA A 170 -6.52 -0.83 9.65
N GLN A 171 -5.97 -1.13 10.81
CA GLN A 171 -4.89 -2.11 10.98
C GLN A 171 -5.22 -3.49 10.39
N GLU A 172 -6.46 -3.95 10.52
CA GLU A 172 -6.87 -5.30 10.10
C GLU A 172 -7.61 -5.34 8.75
N ALA A 173 -7.69 -4.20 8.04
CA ALA A 173 -8.45 -4.09 6.80
C ALA A 173 -7.82 -4.90 5.66
N ILE A 174 -6.50 -4.93 5.60
CA ILE A 174 -5.74 -5.65 4.58
C ILE A 174 -5.04 -6.85 5.22
N VAL A 175 -5.27 -8.01 4.66
CA VAL A 175 -4.66 -9.28 5.10
C VAL A 175 -3.70 -9.77 4.02
N LEU A 176 -2.46 -10.05 4.42
CA LEU A 176 -1.47 -10.74 3.60
C LEU A 176 -1.40 -12.20 4.04
N VAL A 177 -1.69 -13.10 3.12
CA VAL A 177 -1.52 -14.54 3.31
C VAL A 177 -0.28 -15.00 2.56
N GLN A 178 0.66 -15.61 3.27
CA GLN A 178 1.85 -16.22 2.69
C GLN A 178 1.65 -17.73 2.59
N GLY A 179 1.59 -18.26 1.37
CA GLY A 179 1.43 -19.69 1.13
C GLY A 179 2.74 -20.44 1.30
N ARG A 180 3.83 -19.88 0.80
CA ARG A 180 5.17 -20.46 0.87
C ARG A 180 6.20 -19.38 1.11
N ALA A 181 7.24 -19.69 1.89
CA ALA A 181 8.37 -18.79 2.09
C ALA A 181 9.14 -18.56 0.77
N PRO A 182 9.73 -17.36 0.56
CA PRO A 182 10.55 -17.06 -0.60
C PRO A 182 11.64 -18.12 -0.80
N GLN A 183 11.79 -18.60 -2.03
CA GLN A 183 12.74 -19.64 -2.39
C GLN A 183 13.54 -19.25 -3.63
N VAL A 184 14.81 -19.66 -3.66
CA VAL A 184 15.68 -19.54 -4.83
C VAL A 184 16.01 -20.95 -5.33
N LYS A 185 15.79 -21.19 -6.62
CA LYS A 185 16.17 -22.44 -7.27
C LYS A 185 17.07 -22.14 -8.46
N THR A 186 18.02 -23.00 -8.69
CA THR A 186 18.95 -22.94 -9.84
C THR A 186 18.70 -24.10 -10.77
N ARG A 187 18.83 -23.85 -12.07
CA ARG A 187 18.80 -24.89 -13.11
C ARG A 187 19.90 -24.64 -14.13
N GLU A 188 20.72 -25.63 -14.35
CA GLU A 188 21.70 -25.62 -15.44
C GLU A 188 21.00 -25.85 -16.77
N ARG A 189 21.41 -25.08 -17.79
CA ARG A 189 20.91 -25.14 -19.15
C ARG A 189 22.09 -25.25 -20.14
N PRO A 190 22.61 -26.45 -20.34
CA PRO A 190 23.73 -26.68 -21.26
C PRO A 190 23.35 -26.43 -22.73
N GLU A 191 22.06 -26.48 -23.05
CA GLU A 191 21.52 -26.24 -24.39
C GLU A 191 21.62 -24.79 -24.87
N ILE A 192 21.91 -23.85 -23.99
CA ILE A 192 21.95 -22.42 -24.32
C ILE A 192 23.39 -21.95 -24.46
N GLY A 193 23.80 -21.64 -25.70
CA GLY A 193 24.99 -20.81 -26.01
C GLY A 193 26.32 -21.23 -25.35
N GLY A 194 26.56 -22.51 -25.15
CA GLY A 194 27.77 -23.03 -24.51
C GLY A 194 27.68 -23.14 -22.99
N GLY A 195 26.47 -23.22 -22.47
CA GLY A 195 26.16 -23.35 -21.06
C GLY A 195 25.58 -22.07 -20.46
N ALA A 196 24.55 -22.24 -19.63
CA ALA A 196 23.93 -21.16 -18.88
C ALA A 196 23.32 -21.69 -17.57
N THR A 197 23.19 -20.82 -16.59
CA THR A 197 22.49 -21.11 -15.34
C THR A 197 21.30 -20.18 -15.19
N SER A 198 20.10 -20.77 -15.02
CA SER A 198 18.90 -20.02 -14.69
C SER A 198 18.70 -19.98 -13.17
N LEU A 199 18.50 -18.77 -12.66
CA LEU A 199 18.16 -18.50 -11.26
C LEU A 199 16.66 -18.19 -11.21
N TYR A 200 15.93 -18.92 -10.41
CA TYR A 200 14.49 -18.72 -10.20
C TYR A 200 14.25 -18.28 -8.77
N HIS A 201 13.67 -17.11 -8.61
CA HIS A 201 13.20 -16.61 -7.33
C HIS A 201 11.68 -16.72 -7.30
N TYR A 202 11.15 -17.38 -6.29
CA TYR A 202 9.72 -17.61 -6.11
C TYR A 202 9.26 -17.08 -4.77
N ASP A 203 8.07 -16.49 -4.76
CA ASP A 203 7.30 -16.18 -3.57
C ASP A 203 5.85 -16.61 -3.82
N GLU A 204 5.10 -16.96 -2.78
CA GLU A 204 3.71 -17.40 -2.88
C GLU A 204 2.89 -16.67 -1.84
N TYR A 205 2.09 -15.72 -2.30
CA TYR A 205 1.29 -14.87 -1.43
C TYR A 205 0.00 -14.43 -2.11
N ALA A 206 -0.90 -13.88 -1.33
CA ALA A 206 -2.06 -13.13 -1.80
C ALA A 206 -2.45 -12.06 -0.78
N TYR A 207 -3.03 -10.99 -1.26
CA TYR A 207 -3.65 -9.96 -0.46
C TYR A 207 -5.17 -10.08 -0.56
N GLY A 208 -5.87 -9.60 0.47
CA GLY A 208 -7.32 -9.48 0.45
C GLY A 208 -7.80 -8.43 1.43
N GLU A 209 -8.97 -7.87 1.15
CA GLU A 209 -9.70 -6.97 2.03
C GLU A 209 -10.58 -7.78 2.96
N ARG A 210 -10.50 -7.55 4.28
CA ARG A 210 -11.25 -8.33 5.28
C ARG A 210 -12.70 -7.88 5.43
N SER A 211 -12.96 -6.58 5.44
CA SER A 211 -14.29 -6.01 5.62
C SER A 211 -14.55 -4.98 4.53
N ALA A 212 -15.03 -5.47 3.38
CA ALA A 212 -15.20 -4.66 2.18
C ALA A 212 -16.13 -3.46 2.43
N GLY A 213 -15.62 -2.27 2.12
CA GLY A 213 -16.36 -1.01 2.23
C GLY A 213 -16.52 -0.42 3.63
N ASN A 214 -15.96 -1.07 4.68
CA ASN A 214 -16.06 -0.59 6.06
C ASN A 214 -14.73 -0.10 6.64
N TRP A 215 -13.63 -0.80 6.36
CA TRP A 215 -12.32 -0.56 7.00
C TRP A 215 -11.27 -0.01 6.05
N LEU A 216 -11.60 0.06 4.77
CA LEU A 216 -10.74 0.54 3.70
C LEU A 216 -11.51 1.52 2.82
N PHE A 217 -10.91 2.68 2.54
CA PHE A 217 -11.42 3.68 1.61
C PHE A 217 -10.32 4.10 0.65
N GLU A 218 -10.62 4.06 -0.65
CA GLU A 218 -9.74 4.62 -1.69
C GLU A 218 -9.74 6.14 -1.61
N ILE A 219 -8.59 6.74 -1.83
CA ILE A 219 -8.41 8.18 -2.02
C ILE A 219 -7.93 8.41 -3.45
N GLN A 220 -8.84 8.79 -4.33
CA GLN A 220 -8.50 9.20 -5.69
C GLN A 220 -8.39 10.72 -5.75
N SER A 221 -7.28 11.25 -6.22
CA SER A 221 -7.10 12.69 -6.37
C SER A 221 -6.13 13.03 -7.49
N ASP A 222 -6.10 14.29 -7.88
CA ASP A 222 -5.10 14.81 -8.80
C ASP A 222 -3.68 14.53 -8.27
N ALA A 223 -2.81 14.10 -9.14
CA ALA A 223 -1.41 13.81 -8.88
C ALA A 223 -0.53 14.33 -10.03
N THR A 224 -0.90 15.48 -10.55
CA THR A 224 -0.11 16.15 -11.61
C THR A 224 1.28 16.47 -11.09
N ALA A 225 2.30 16.16 -11.90
CA ALA A 225 3.67 16.46 -11.54
C ALA A 225 3.86 17.97 -11.30
N PRO A 226 4.45 18.39 -10.18
CA PRO A 226 4.68 19.79 -9.91
C PRO A 226 5.63 20.39 -10.97
N THR A 227 5.27 21.57 -11.48
CA THR A 227 6.04 22.27 -12.52
C THR A 227 6.85 23.45 -11.95
N SER A 228 6.65 23.77 -10.69
CA SER A 228 7.36 24.87 -9.98
C SER A 228 7.50 24.54 -8.50
#